data_a785cbdf43cf1f28ffe5e01526aea164
#
_entry.id   a785cbdf43cf1f28ffe5e01526aea164
#
_cell.length_a   1.000
_cell.length_b   1.000
_cell.length_c   1.000
_cell.angle_alpha   90.00
_cell.angle_beta   90.00
_cell.angle_gamma   90.00
#
_symmetry.space_group_name_H-M   'P 1'
#
loop_
_entity.id
_entity.type
_entity.pdbx_description
1 polymer ?
#
loop_
_entity_poly.entity_id
_entity_poly.type
_entity_poly.pdbx_seq_one_letter_code
_entity_poly.pdbx_strand_id
1 'polypeptide(L)'
;MNTVDKLLAATAEIWKSYNEHPFVLGIQNGTLAKEKFRYYMIQDYLYLEDYAKTFAVGVAKAKSLRIANLFAKYIPVMNGELNVHDGYLARLGVTQEEIDTTPRSLDNLSYTSYMLRVAYEEGEAEILAGILSCAYSYEVIAKNIVRTILLPSRTHFMETGSRGIFPRAMLKKMSSSWKN
;
A
#
# COMPACT_ATOMS: atom_id res chain seq x y z
N MET A 1 15.36 -12.41 -18.80
CA MET A 1 14.34 -12.18 -17.73
C MET A 1 15.11 -11.77 -16.49
N ASN A 2 14.88 -10.57 -15.96
CA ASN A 2 15.53 -10.08 -14.73
C ASN A 2 14.91 -10.75 -13.48
N THR A 3 15.46 -10.49 -12.29
CA THR A 3 14.99 -11.11 -11.04
C THR A 3 13.54 -10.75 -10.72
N VAL A 4 13.13 -9.50 -10.96
CA VAL A 4 11.76 -9.05 -10.72
C VAL A 4 10.78 -9.80 -11.62
N ASP A 5 11.10 -9.93 -12.92
CA ASP A 5 10.25 -10.68 -13.86
C ASP A 5 10.05 -12.14 -13.42
N LYS A 6 11.11 -12.78 -12.88
CA LYS A 6 11.03 -14.14 -12.36
C LYS A 6 10.11 -14.23 -11.14
N LEU A 7 10.24 -13.30 -10.19
CA LEU A 7 9.39 -13.24 -9.01
C LEU A 7 7.92 -13.01 -9.38
N LEU A 8 7.65 -12.08 -10.29
CA LEU A 8 6.30 -11.80 -10.75
C LEU A 8 5.66 -12.99 -11.49
N ALA A 9 6.45 -13.69 -12.32
CA ALA A 9 5.98 -14.88 -13.00
C ALA A 9 5.66 -16.03 -12.02
N ALA A 10 6.51 -16.22 -11.00
CA ALA A 10 6.30 -17.24 -9.98
C ALA A 10 5.09 -16.96 -9.07
N THR A 11 4.63 -15.72 -9.00
CA THR A 11 3.52 -15.26 -8.14
C THR A 11 2.32 -14.75 -8.93
N ALA A 12 2.20 -15.13 -10.21
CA ALA A 12 1.17 -14.61 -11.13
C ALA A 12 -0.26 -14.78 -10.60
N GLU A 13 -0.59 -15.94 -10.03
CA GLU A 13 -1.92 -16.21 -9.46
C GLU A 13 -2.21 -15.35 -8.23
N ILE A 14 -1.20 -15.04 -7.41
CA ILE A 14 -1.33 -14.13 -6.26
C ILE A 14 -1.64 -12.72 -6.76
N TRP A 15 -0.94 -12.24 -7.79
CA TRP A 15 -1.20 -10.92 -8.39
C TRP A 15 -2.59 -10.82 -9.00
N LYS A 16 -3.06 -11.90 -9.62
CA LYS A 16 -4.43 -11.99 -10.13
C LYS A 16 -5.44 -11.85 -8.99
N SER A 17 -5.26 -12.60 -7.89
CA SER A 17 -6.17 -12.54 -6.75
C SER A 17 -6.24 -11.14 -6.11
N TYR A 18 -5.15 -10.37 -6.10
CA TYR A 18 -5.13 -9.00 -5.62
C TYR A 18 -6.04 -8.08 -6.46
N ASN A 19 -5.94 -8.18 -7.79
CA ASN A 19 -6.76 -7.36 -8.69
C ASN A 19 -8.24 -7.77 -8.68
N GLU A 20 -8.55 -9.03 -8.42
CA GLU A 20 -9.91 -9.56 -8.35
C GLU A 20 -10.51 -9.51 -6.93
N HIS A 21 -9.76 -9.03 -5.94
CA HIS A 21 -10.24 -8.96 -4.57
C HIS A 21 -11.45 -8.03 -4.45
N PRO A 22 -12.53 -8.43 -3.74
CA PRO A 22 -13.76 -7.63 -3.63
C PRO A 22 -13.54 -6.19 -3.13
N PHE A 23 -12.56 -5.97 -2.28
CA PHE A 23 -12.17 -4.63 -1.82
C PHE A 23 -11.67 -3.76 -2.98
N VAL A 24 -10.75 -4.29 -3.79
CA VAL A 24 -10.18 -3.60 -4.95
C VAL A 24 -11.25 -3.32 -6.00
N LEU A 25 -12.09 -4.32 -6.30
CA LEU A 25 -13.22 -4.16 -7.22
C LEU A 25 -14.25 -3.16 -6.68
N GLY A 26 -14.51 -3.15 -5.38
CA GLY A 26 -15.39 -2.19 -4.73
C GLY A 26 -14.88 -0.74 -4.87
N ILE A 27 -13.57 -0.52 -4.73
CA ILE A 27 -12.92 0.77 -5.00
C ILE A 27 -13.10 1.14 -6.48
N GLN A 28 -12.74 0.24 -7.38
CA GLN A 28 -12.79 0.44 -8.84
C GLN A 28 -14.19 0.81 -9.33
N ASN A 29 -15.21 0.18 -8.76
CA ASN A 29 -16.61 0.35 -9.17
C ASN A 29 -17.35 1.43 -8.34
N GLY A 30 -16.72 2.00 -7.32
CA GLY A 30 -17.35 2.97 -6.41
C GLY A 30 -18.43 2.37 -5.50
N THR A 31 -18.40 1.06 -5.28
CA THR A 31 -19.39 0.31 -4.48
C THR A 31 -18.88 -0.12 -3.12
N LEU A 32 -17.62 0.21 -2.78
CA LEU A 32 -17.05 -0.13 -1.48
C LEU A 32 -17.78 0.63 -0.36
N ALA A 33 -18.29 -0.09 0.64
CA ALA A 33 -18.92 0.51 1.79
C ALA A 33 -17.91 1.39 2.56
N LYS A 34 -18.37 2.57 3.02
CA LYS A 34 -17.55 3.55 3.74
C LYS A 34 -16.88 2.96 4.97
N GLU A 35 -17.59 2.10 5.69
CA GLU A 35 -17.13 1.44 6.90
C GLU A 35 -15.96 0.48 6.63
N LYS A 36 -15.99 -0.23 5.50
CA LYS A 36 -14.89 -1.10 5.07
C LYS A 36 -13.65 -0.30 4.71
N PHE A 37 -13.85 0.84 4.03
CA PHE A 37 -12.76 1.73 3.71
C PHE A 37 -12.18 2.39 4.97
N ARG A 38 -13.04 2.79 5.92
CA ARG A 38 -12.62 3.34 7.21
C ARG A 38 -11.79 2.34 8.01
N TYR A 39 -12.24 1.10 8.10
CA TYR A 39 -11.49 0.02 8.75
C TYR A 39 -10.12 -0.20 8.09
N TYR A 40 -10.10 -0.27 6.75
CA TYR A 40 -8.85 -0.39 5.99
C TYR A 40 -7.88 0.76 6.32
N MET A 41 -8.33 2.00 6.31
CA MET A 41 -7.47 3.17 6.58
C MET A 41 -6.85 3.15 7.97
N ILE A 42 -7.58 2.69 8.99
CA ILE A 42 -7.04 2.53 10.35
C ILE A 42 -5.97 1.42 10.37
N GLN A 43 -6.28 0.26 9.80
CA GLN A 43 -5.35 -0.86 9.77
C GLN A 43 -4.09 -0.56 8.94
N ASP A 44 -4.23 0.18 7.86
CA ASP A 44 -3.12 0.60 7.01
C ASP A 44 -2.22 1.63 7.73
N TYR A 45 -2.80 2.56 8.49
CA TYR A 45 -2.06 3.47 9.37
C TYR A 45 -1.20 2.69 10.38
N LEU A 46 -1.81 1.74 11.09
CA LEU A 46 -1.12 0.89 12.06
C LEU A 46 -0.03 0.01 11.41
N TYR A 47 -0.24 -0.41 10.17
CA TYR A 47 0.75 -1.15 9.37
C TYR A 47 2.01 -0.33 9.11
N LEU A 48 1.88 0.97 8.80
CA LEU A 48 3.01 1.83 8.46
C LEU A 48 4.06 1.94 9.55
N GLU A 49 3.68 1.78 10.83
CA GLU A 49 4.63 1.77 11.94
C GLU A 49 5.67 0.64 11.82
N ASP A 50 5.21 -0.58 11.55
CA ASP A 50 6.10 -1.75 11.43
C ASP A 50 6.80 -1.77 10.08
N TYR A 51 6.16 -1.23 9.05
CA TYR A 51 6.77 -1.02 7.75
C TYR A 51 7.98 -0.08 7.87
N ALA A 52 7.85 1.05 8.57
CA ALA A 52 8.95 1.97 8.85
C ALA A 52 10.09 1.30 9.63
N LYS A 53 9.77 0.50 10.65
CA LYS A 53 10.77 -0.26 11.42
C LYS A 53 11.53 -1.25 10.52
N THR A 54 10.86 -1.88 9.58
CA THR A 54 11.48 -2.81 8.62
C THR A 54 12.54 -2.10 7.77
N PHE A 55 12.25 -0.90 7.28
CA PHE A 55 13.26 -0.09 6.56
C PHE A 55 14.42 0.34 7.47
N ALA A 56 14.14 0.73 8.71
CA ALA A 56 15.18 1.11 9.67
C ALA A 56 16.11 -0.05 9.99
N VAL A 57 15.60 -1.27 10.15
CA VAL A 57 16.42 -2.49 10.28
C VAL A 57 17.22 -2.74 9.01
N GLY A 58 16.63 -2.54 7.83
CA GLY A 58 17.33 -2.62 6.54
C GLY A 58 18.52 -1.66 6.45
N VAL A 59 18.38 -0.42 6.95
CA VAL A 59 19.49 0.55 7.05
C VAL A 59 20.57 -0.01 7.97
N ALA A 60 20.22 -0.50 9.16
CA ALA A 60 21.16 -1.01 10.16
C ALA A 60 21.92 -2.25 9.69
N LYS A 61 21.30 -3.11 8.90
CA LYS A 61 21.91 -4.36 8.39
C LYS A 61 22.58 -4.24 7.04
N ALA A 62 22.49 -3.08 6.40
CA ALA A 62 23.04 -2.88 5.06
C ALA A 62 24.56 -3.02 5.03
N LYS A 63 25.08 -3.84 4.12
CA LYS A 63 26.52 -4.12 3.96
C LYS A 63 27.29 -3.00 3.24
N SER A 64 26.60 -2.00 2.72
CA SER A 64 27.21 -0.85 2.06
C SER A 64 26.38 0.41 2.24
N LEU A 65 27.04 1.58 2.19
CA LEU A 65 26.37 2.88 2.25
C LEU A 65 25.34 3.04 1.11
N ARG A 66 25.59 2.46 -0.06
CA ARG A 66 24.67 2.47 -1.20
C ARG A 66 23.35 1.76 -0.83
N ILE A 67 23.41 0.60 -0.19
CA ILE A 67 22.22 -0.14 0.24
C ILE A 67 21.57 0.52 1.44
N ALA A 68 22.34 1.03 2.41
CA ALA A 68 21.80 1.81 3.52
C ALA A 68 20.97 3.00 3.02
N ASN A 69 21.50 3.76 2.04
CA ASN A 69 20.78 4.87 1.44
C ASN A 69 19.52 4.43 0.67
N LEU A 70 19.53 3.22 0.07
CA LEU A 70 18.36 2.68 -0.59
C LEU A 70 17.19 2.50 0.41
N PHE A 71 17.45 1.93 1.58
CA PHE A 71 16.45 1.81 2.63
C PHE A 71 16.08 3.18 3.23
N ALA A 72 17.07 3.99 3.58
CA ALA A 72 16.86 5.27 4.26
C ALA A 72 15.99 6.25 3.48
N LYS A 73 16.12 6.30 2.15
CA LYS A 73 15.36 7.25 1.31
C LYS A 73 13.84 7.00 1.32
N TYR A 74 13.40 5.78 1.67
CA TYR A 74 11.96 5.46 1.74
C TYR A 74 11.31 5.87 3.07
N ILE A 75 12.08 6.08 4.13
CA ILE A 75 11.55 6.53 5.43
C ILE A 75 10.85 7.91 5.31
N PRO A 76 11.44 8.94 4.69
CA PRO A 76 10.74 10.20 4.45
C PRO A 76 9.52 10.09 3.51
N VAL A 77 9.52 9.13 2.59
CA VAL A 77 8.37 8.90 1.69
C VAL A 77 7.13 8.50 2.49
N MET A 78 7.31 7.69 3.54
CA MET A 78 6.22 7.30 4.44
C MET A 78 5.59 8.49 5.18
N ASN A 79 6.34 9.55 5.48
CA ASN A 79 5.75 10.78 6.04
C ASN A 79 4.76 11.44 5.06
N GLY A 80 5.02 11.35 3.76
CA GLY A 80 4.07 11.81 2.74
C GLY A 80 2.81 10.94 2.69
N GLU A 81 2.93 9.65 2.92
CA GLU A 81 1.80 8.72 3.01
C GLU A 81 0.98 8.97 4.27
N LEU A 82 1.62 9.19 5.43
CA LEU A 82 0.94 9.57 6.67
C LEU A 82 0.09 10.83 6.49
N ASN A 83 0.59 11.87 5.86
CA ASN A 83 -0.19 13.08 5.57
C ASN A 83 -1.44 12.79 4.70
N VAL A 84 -1.34 11.82 3.78
CA VAL A 84 -2.50 11.37 2.99
C VAL A 84 -3.48 10.62 3.89
N HIS A 85 -2.99 9.72 4.75
CA HIS A 85 -3.81 9.00 5.73
C HIS A 85 -4.55 9.96 6.65
N ASP A 86 -3.87 10.94 7.24
CA ASP A 86 -4.46 11.94 8.13
C ASP A 86 -5.62 12.68 7.45
N GLY A 87 -5.44 13.06 6.17
CA GLY A 87 -6.48 13.70 5.38
C GLY A 87 -7.71 12.80 5.15
N TYR A 88 -7.52 11.49 4.98
CA TYR A 88 -8.63 10.53 4.85
C TYR A 88 -9.27 10.20 6.19
N LEU A 89 -8.48 9.93 7.22
CA LEU A 89 -8.96 9.62 8.55
C LEU A 89 -9.82 10.75 9.10
N ALA A 90 -9.39 12.01 8.93
CA ALA A 90 -10.19 13.17 9.29
C ALA A 90 -11.53 13.23 8.54
N ARG A 91 -11.55 12.99 7.23
CA ARG A 91 -12.79 12.96 6.42
C ARG A 91 -13.73 11.81 6.80
N LEU A 92 -13.16 10.72 7.31
CA LEU A 92 -13.90 9.55 7.78
C LEU A 92 -14.37 9.70 9.23
N GLY A 93 -14.01 10.80 9.90
CA GLY A 93 -14.34 11.05 11.30
C GLY A 93 -13.61 10.13 12.27
N VAL A 94 -12.40 9.68 11.91
CA VAL A 94 -11.53 8.88 12.79
C VAL A 94 -10.70 9.82 13.63
N THR A 95 -10.65 9.59 14.95
CA THR A 95 -9.84 10.35 15.89
C THR A 95 -8.52 9.64 16.19
N GLN A 96 -7.53 10.38 16.70
CA GLN A 96 -6.27 9.77 17.15
C GLN A 96 -6.50 8.76 18.26
N GLU A 97 -7.38 9.06 19.22
CA GLU A 97 -7.76 8.13 20.31
C GLU A 97 -8.31 6.80 19.76
N GLU A 98 -9.12 6.86 18.71
CA GLU A 98 -9.62 5.65 18.05
C GLU A 98 -8.51 4.83 17.41
N ILE A 99 -7.54 5.49 16.75
CA ILE A 99 -6.39 4.80 16.16
C ILE A 99 -5.58 4.12 17.28
N ASP A 100 -5.27 4.86 18.34
CA ASP A 100 -4.45 4.38 19.45
C ASP A 100 -5.08 3.21 20.23
N THR A 101 -6.42 3.15 20.24
CA THR A 101 -7.18 2.10 20.94
C THR A 101 -7.63 0.96 20.03
N THR A 102 -7.53 1.11 18.71
CA THR A 102 -7.93 0.05 17.76
C THR A 102 -6.88 -1.05 17.73
N PRO A 103 -7.25 -2.30 18.02
CA PRO A 103 -6.32 -3.41 17.90
C PRO A 103 -5.98 -3.68 16.43
N ARG A 104 -4.74 -4.08 16.17
CA ARG A 104 -4.36 -4.60 14.86
C ARG A 104 -5.13 -5.88 14.56
N SER A 105 -5.62 -6.02 13.34
CA SER A 105 -6.23 -7.27 12.89
C SER A 105 -5.21 -8.40 12.86
N LEU A 106 -5.69 -9.63 12.92
CA LEU A 106 -4.83 -10.81 12.84
C LEU A 106 -4.01 -10.82 11.53
N ASP A 107 -4.62 -10.42 10.41
CA ASP A 107 -3.95 -10.36 9.12
C ASP A 107 -2.83 -9.32 9.12
N ASN A 108 -3.09 -8.12 9.71
CA ASN A 108 -2.09 -7.08 9.86
C ASN A 108 -0.92 -7.57 10.73
N LEU A 109 -1.22 -8.12 11.90
CA LEU A 109 -0.21 -8.69 12.81
C LEU A 109 0.59 -9.81 12.16
N SER A 110 -0.07 -10.73 11.47
CA SER A 110 0.59 -11.85 10.79
C SER A 110 1.59 -11.35 9.75
N TYR A 111 1.16 -10.40 8.91
CA TYR A 111 2.01 -9.88 7.85
C TYR A 111 3.17 -9.05 8.42
N THR A 112 2.91 -8.10 9.32
CA THR A 112 3.95 -7.24 9.89
C THR A 112 4.94 -8.02 10.75
N SER A 113 4.47 -9.01 11.54
CA SER A 113 5.34 -9.90 12.31
C SER A 113 6.26 -10.72 11.42
N TYR A 114 5.74 -11.27 10.30
CA TYR A 114 6.55 -11.97 9.33
C TYR A 114 7.62 -11.05 8.72
N MET A 115 7.23 -9.87 8.30
CA MET A 115 8.11 -8.87 7.69
C MET A 115 9.23 -8.44 8.66
N LEU A 116 8.89 -8.16 9.92
CA LEU A 116 9.86 -7.82 10.96
C LEU A 116 10.77 -9.01 11.29
N ARG A 117 10.24 -10.23 11.40
CA ARG A 117 11.05 -11.43 11.60
C ARG A 117 12.09 -11.58 10.48
N VAL A 118 11.68 -11.46 9.22
CA VAL A 118 12.61 -11.49 8.08
C VAL A 118 13.65 -10.37 8.22
N ALA A 119 13.23 -9.16 8.62
CA ALA A 119 14.15 -8.05 8.78
C ALA A 119 15.22 -8.31 9.86
N TYR A 120 14.85 -8.93 10.97
CA TYR A 120 15.78 -9.23 12.06
C TYR A 120 16.65 -10.46 11.82
N GLU A 121 16.09 -11.51 11.22
CA GLU A 121 16.78 -12.80 11.08
C GLU A 121 17.58 -12.90 9.78
N GLU A 122 17.11 -12.29 8.69
CA GLU A 122 17.66 -12.48 7.35
C GLU A 122 18.53 -11.31 6.86
N GLY A 123 18.94 -11.36 5.59
CA GLY A 123 19.77 -10.36 4.95
C GLY A 123 19.01 -9.26 4.22
N GLU A 124 19.76 -8.32 3.64
CA GLU A 124 19.21 -7.16 2.93
C GLU A 124 18.35 -7.54 1.71
N ALA A 125 18.66 -8.67 1.05
CA ALA A 125 17.89 -9.13 -0.12
C ALA A 125 16.51 -9.66 0.28
N GLU A 126 16.45 -10.42 1.38
CA GLU A 126 15.21 -10.96 1.93
C GLU A 126 14.31 -9.84 2.50
N ILE A 127 14.91 -8.82 3.11
CA ILE A 127 14.19 -7.61 3.55
C ILE A 127 13.54 -6.93 2.34
N LEU A 128 14.30 -6.71 1.26
CA LEU A 128 13.77 -6.12 0.02
C LEU A 128 12.65 -6.96 -0.58
N ALA A 129 12.79 -8.29 -0.57
CA ALA A 129 11.74 -9.19 -1.05
C ALA A 129 10.47 -9.10 -0.18
N GLY A 130 10.62 -9.00 1.14
CA GLY A 130 9.52 -8.87 2.09
C GLY A 130 8.70 -7.60 1.90
N ILE A 131 9.34 -6.46 1.61
CA ILE A 131 8.66 -5.18 1.37
C ILE A 131 8.15 -5.02 -0.06
N LEU A 132 8.67 -5.81 -1.02
CA LEU A 132 8.31 -5.69 -2.44
C LEU A 132 6.82 -5.94 -2.68
N SER A 133 6.22 -6.89 -1.96
CA SER A 133 4.81 -7.23 -2.11
C SER A 133 3.90 -6.02 -1.87
N CYS A 134 4.16 -5.23 -0.83
CA CYS A 134 3.43 -4.00 -0.56
C CYS A 134 3.71 -2.94 -1.63
N ALA A 135 4.98 -2.55 -1.78
CA ALA A 135 5.37 -1.47 -2.67
C ALA A 135 4.89 -1.69 -4.12
N TYR A 136 4.99 -2.92 -4.62
CA TYR A 136 4.63 -3.23 -6.00
C TYR A 136 3.11 -3.41 -6.19
N SER A 137 2.41 -4.00 -5.22
CA SER A 137 0.96 -4.25 -5.33
C SER A 137 0.18 -2.95 -5.46
N TYR A 138 0.47 -1.96 -4.65
CA TYR A 138 -0.21 -0.66 -4.71
C TYR A 138 -0.03 0.02 -6.07
N GLU A 139 1.17 -0.04 -6.64
CA GLU A 139 1.44 0.51 -7.98
C GLU A 139 0.61 -0.20 -9.05
N VAL A 140 0.62 -1.53 -9.06
CA VAL A 140 -0.09 -2.34 -10.07
C VAL A 140 -1.60 -2.16 -9.95
N ILE A 141 -2.14 -2.27 -8.73
CA ILE A 141 -3.57 -2.09 -8.47
C ILE A 141 -4.02 -0.69 -8.88
N ALA A 142 -3.29 0.36 -8.47
CA ALA A 142 -3.63 1.73 -8.82
C ALA A 142 -3.62 1.96 -10.34
N LYS A 143 -2.61 1.45 -11.05
CA LYS A 143 -2.54 1.52 -12.52
C LYS A 143 -3.72 0.80 -13.18
N ASN A 144 -4.08 -0.38 -12.70
CA ASN A 144 -5.20 -1.15 -13.24
C ASN A 144 -6.55 -0.44 -13.01
N ILE A 145 -6.77 0.09 -11.81
CA ILE A 145 -7.97 0.88 -11.50
C ILE A 145 -8.07 2.10 -12.42
N VAL A 146 -6.99 2.90 -12.53
CA VAL A 146 -6.96 4.08 -13.40
C VAL A 146 -7.24 3.72 -14.86
N ARG A 147 -6.60 2.66 -15.36
CA ARG A 147 -6.80 2.19 -16.73
C ARG A 147 -8.26 1.77 -16.98
N THR A 148 -8.87 1.07 -16.04
CA THR A 148 -10.26 0.62 -16.16
C THR A 148 -11.25 1.78 -16.12
N ILE A 149 -10.99 2.77 -15.25
CA ILE A 149 -11.84 3.97 -15.11
C ILE A 149 -11.75 4.87 -16.36
N LEU A 150 -10.57 4.95 -17.00
CA LEU A 150 -10.35 5.82 -18.16
C LEU A 150 -10.78 5.18 -19.49
N LEU A 151 -11.28 3.94 -19.51
CA LEU A 151 -11.85 3.35 -20.73
C LEU A 151 -13.11 4.12 -21.14
N PRO A 152 -13.25 4.48 -22.45
CA PRO A 152 -14.36 5.32 -22.97
C PRO A 152 -15.76 4.81 -22.65
N SER A 153 -15.93 3.49 -22.51
CA SER A 153 -17.22 2.84 -22.21
C SER A 153 -17.72 3.08 -20.76
N ARG A 154 -16.88 3.61 -19.86
CA ARG A 154 -17.23 3.85 -18.46
C ARG A 154 -17.20 5.31 -18.03
N THR A 155 -16.82 6.24 -18.89
CA THR A 155 -16.79 7.67 -18.57
C THR A 155 -18.15 8.23 -18.18
N HIS A 156 -19.23 7.72 -18.76
CA HIS A 156 -20.60 8.13 -18.46
C HIS A 156 -21.08 7.70 -17.05
N PHE A 157 -20.58 6.58 -16.54
CA PHE A 157 -20.92 6.07 -15.20
C PHE A 157 -20.25 6.90 -14.09
N MET A 158 -19.11 7.49 -14.35
CA MET A 158 -18.30 8.26 -13.39
C MET A 158 -18.85 9.66 -13.12
N GLU A 159 -19.62 10.24 -14.04
CA GLU A 159 -20.22 11.57 -13.83
C GLU A 159 -21.36 11.55 -12.81
N THR A 160 -22.01 10.42 -12.64
CA THR A 160 -23.20 10.28 -11.79
C THR A 160 -22.96 9.57 -10.45
N GLY A 161 -21.95 8.68 -10.35
CA GLY A 161 -21.80 7.76 -9.20
C GLY A 161 -20.60 8.01 -8.27
N SER A 162 -19.54 8.65 -8.72
CA SER A 162 -18.26 8.67 -7.98
C SER A 162 -17.94 9.97 -7.23
N ARG A 163 -18.92 10.70 -6.75
CA ARG A 163 -18.68 11.88 -5.87
C ARG A 163 -18.17 11.50 -4.47
N GLY A 164 -17.90 10.22 -4.19
CA GLY A 164 -17.87 9.82 -2.82
C GLY A 164 -16.50 9.65 -2.20
N ILE A 165 -15.65 8.74 -2.64
CA ILE A 165 -14.58 8.23 -1.75
C ILE A 165 -13.17 8.45 -2.31
N PHE A 166 -12.99 8.45 -3.62
CA PHE A 166 -11.67 8.63 -4.22
C PHE A 166 -11.62 9.79 -5.22
N PRO A 167 -11.03 10.94 -4.86
CA PRO A 167 -10.74 12.00 -5.83
C PRO A 167 -9.76 11.48 -6.90
N ARG A 168 -9.99 11.83 -8.18
CA ARG A 168 -9.06 11.58 -9.30
C ARG A 168 -7.59 11.97 -8.98
N ALA A 169 -7.41 12.96 -8.09
CA ALA A 169 -6.12 13.42 -7.61
C ALA A 169 -5.34 12.35 -6.84
N MET A 170 -6.01 11.47 -6.08
CA MET A 170 -5.36 10.40 -5.33
C MET A 170 -4.83 9.30 -6.25
N LEU A 171 -5.65 8.85 -7.19
CA LEU A 171 -5.23 7.83 -8.17
C LEU A 171 -4.06 8.33 -9.02
N LYS A 172 -4.05 9.63 -9.39
CA LYS A 172 -2.90 10.27 -10.04
C LYS A 172 -1.68 10.33 -9.13
N LYS A 173 -1.85 10.65 -7.86
CA LYS A 173 -0.76 10.77 -6.89
C LYS A 173 -0.16 9.40 -6.57
N MET A 174 -0.97 8.36 -6.38
CA MET A 174 -0.51 6.98 -6.23
C MET A 174 0.27 6.49 -7.46
N SER A 175 -0.14 6.87 -8.68
CA SER A 175 0.57 6.49 -9.91
C SER A 175 1.83 7.33 -10.21
N SER A 176 2.01 8.49 -9.58
CA SER A 176 3.12 9.42 -9.82
C SER A 176 4.18 9.43 -8.74
N SER A 177 3.87 9.06 -7.50
CA SER A 177 4.81 9.10 -6.38
C SER A 177 5.94 8.06 -6.46
N TRP A 178 5.82 7.08 -7.36
CA TRP A 178 6.85 6.03 -7.58
C TRP A 178 7.76 6.27 -8.78
N LYS A 179 7.66 7.43 -9.45
CA LYS A 179 8.48 7.75 -10.64
C LYS A 179 9.77 8.53 -10.31
N ASN A 180 9.98 8.94 -9.09
CA ASN A 180 11.17 9.64 -8.59
C ASN A 180 11.88 8.80 -7.54
#